data_9b9772a7b0d1c2d20e99783b86d5eb99
#
_entry.id   9b9772a7b0d1c2d20e99783b86d5eb99
#
_cell.length_a   1.000
_cell.length_b   1.000
_cell.length_c   1.000
_cell.angle_alpha   90.00
_cell.angle_beta   90.00
_cell.angle_gamma   90.00
#
_symmetry.space_group_name_H-M   'P 1'
#
loop_
_entity.id
_entity.type
_entity.pdbx_description
1 polymer ?
#
loop_
_entity_poly.entity_id
_entity_poly.type
_entity_poly.pdbx_seq_one_letter_code
_entity_poly.pdbx_strand_id
1 'polypeptide(L)'
;MAALLAGHIGSVTYEPDGSSKTDSRSAGCILSGSFDPWHDGHRKLAAVASEIVGAPATYELSVTNVDKPRLSEDAVRNRVAQFAGLAAVSVSSAHLFSDKARLFPGCTFVIGWDTMARLVDPMYYGGDPVSMILALSRIRANGCRFLVAGRLHGSEFKTLADVSVPDAFADMFSEIPESAFRADISSTGLRQATKAI
;
A
#
# COMPACT_ATOMS: atom_id res chain seq x y z
N MET A 1 15.44 -10.79 7.73
CA MET A 1 15.24 -9.36 8.12
C MET A 1 16.55 -8.58 8.06
N ALA A 2 17.64 -9.00 8.67
CA ALA A 2 18.92 -8.27 8.64
C ALA A 2 19.40 -7.87 7.23
N ALA A 3 19.35 -8.78 6.24
CA ALA A 3 19.74 -8.50 4.86
C ALA A 3 18.87 -7.40 4.19
N LEU A 4 17.57 -7.35 4.50
CA LEU A 4 16.67 -6.29 4.03
C LEU A 4 17.03 -4.93 4.67
N LEU A 5 17.25 -4.92 5.97
CA LEU A 5 17.65 -3.72 6.69
C LEU A 5 19.04 -3.21 6.28
N ALA A 6 19.94 -4.11 5.86
CA ALA A 6 21.24 -3.77 5.30
C ALA A 6 21.19 -3.34 3.81
N GLY A 7 20.03 -3.45 3.15
CA GLY A 7 19.86 -3.12 1.75
C GLY A 7 20.41 -4.16 0.75
N HIS A 8 20.72 -5.37 1.21
CA HIS A 8 21.21 -6.45 0.35
C HIS A 8 20.10 -7.11 -0.47
N ILE A 9 18.84 -7.00 -0.04
CA ILE A 9 17.64 -7.48 -0.73
C ILE A 9 16.58 -6.38 -0.68
N GLY A 10 15.66 -6.37 -1.65
CA GLY A 10 14.60 -5.37 -1.78
C GLY A 10 13.35 -5.71 -0.97
N SER A 11 13.05 -7.01 -0.82
CA SER A 11 11.86 -7.47 -0.10
C SER A 11 12.03 -8.86 0.51
N VAL A 12 11.20 -9.15 1.54
CA VAL A 12 10.99 -10.50 2.10
C VAL A 12 9.50 -10.70 2.25
N THR A 13 8.96 -11.73 1.61
CA THR A 13 7.55 -12.12 1.77
C THR A 13 7.45 -13.29 2.74
N TYR A 14 6.64 -13.15 3.78
CA TYR A 14 6.28 -14.17 4.73
C TYR A 14 4.92 -14.74 4.35
N GLU A 15 4.87 -16.05 4.16
CA GLU A 15 3.65 -16.78 3.82
C GLU A 15 2.89 -17.21 5.10
N PRO A 16 1.58 -17.51 5.00
CA PRO A 16 0.81 -17.97 6.17
C PRO A 16 1.34 -19.25 6.81
N ASP A 17 1.99 -20.12 6.04
CA ASP A 17 2.58 -21.37 6.53
C ASP A 17 3.91 -21.18 7.29
N GLY A 18 4.36 -19.93 7.46
CA GLY A 18 5.61 -19.57 8.11
C GLY A 18 6.84 -19.60 7.20
N SER A 19 6.70 -20.02 5.95
CA SER A 19 7.80 -19.95 4.98
C SER A 19 8.08 -18.49 4.57
N SER A 20 9.26 -18.23 4.03
CA SER A 20 9.60 -16.90 3.51
C SER A 20 10.37 -16.97 2.21
N LYS A 21 10.16 -15.95 1.36
CA LYS A 21 10.80 -15.80 0.06
C LYS A 21 11.43 -14.40 -0.02
N THR A 22 12.64 -14.31 -0.55
CA THR A 22 13.32 -13.02 -0.80
C THR A 22 13.11 -12.60 -2.24
N ASP A 23 12.90 -11.30 -2.46
CA ASP A 23 12.73 -10.67 -3.77
C ASP A 23 11.76 -11.42 -4.70
N SER A 24 10.74 -12.04 -4.10
CA SER A 24 9.72 -12.76 -4.86
C SER A 24 8.80 -11.77 -5.58
N ARG A 25 8.59 -12.01 -6.86
CA ARG A 25 7.63 -11.22 -7.66
C ARG A 25 6.22 -11.69 -7.35
N SER A 26 5.38 -10.78 -6.86
CA SER A 26 3.95 -11.04 -6.68
C SER A 26 3.19 -10.37 -7.82
N ALA A 27 2.50 -11.16 -8.63
CA ALA A 27 1.69 -10.68 -9.75
C ALA A 27 0.20 -10.60 -9.35
N GLY A 28 -0.12 -9.94 -8.27
CA GLY A 28 -1.50 -9.83 -7.78
C GLY A 28 -1.81 -8.44 -7.26
N CYS A 29 -2.69 -8.38 -6.26
CA CYS A 29 -2.95 -7.16 -5.52
C CYS A 29 -1.89 -6.95 -4.45
N ILE A 30 -1.38 -5.73 -4.34
CA ILE A 30 -0.48 -5.33 -3.25
C ILE A 30 -1.19 -4.25 -2.42
N LEU A 31 -1.59 -4.59 -1.22
CA LEU A 31 -2.16 -3.65 -0.25
C LEU A 31 -1.03 -3.07 0.62
N SER A 32 -0.58 -1.86 0.28
CA SER A 32 0.46 -1.16 1.04
C SER A 32 -0.11 -0.49 2.28
N GLY A 33 0.51 -0.71 3.45
CA GLY A 33 0.06 -0.10 4.69
C GLY A 33 1.07 -0.18 5.82
N SER A 34 0.81 0.58 6.90
CA SER A 34 1.63 0.48 8.12
C SER A 34 1.18 -0.61 9.09
N PHE A 35 -0.07 -1.08 9.00
CA PHE A 35 -0.65 -2.18 9.79
C PHE A 35 -0.35 -2.09 11.29
N ASP A 36 -0.65 -0.94 11.87
CA ASP A 36 -0.35 -0.62 13.26
C ASP A 36 -1.60 -0.08 13.99
N PRO A 37 -2.52 -0.99 14.40
CA PRO A 37 -2.59 -2.43 14.10
C PRO A 37 -3.18 -2.76 12.72
N TRP A 38 -3.00 -4.01 12.26
CA TRP A 38 -3.80 -4.64 11.22
C TRP A 38 -5.21 -4.90 11.74
N HIS A 39 -6.27 -4.62 10.95
CA HIS A 39 -7.66 -4.65 11.40
C HIS A 39 -8.62 -5.10 10.29
N ASP A 40 -9.89 -5.31 10.63
CA ASP A 40 -10.93 -5.80 9.71
C ASP A 40 -11.11 -4.94 8.45
N GLY A 41 -10.92 -3.63 8.54
CA GLY A 41 -10.95 -2.76 7.36
C GLY A 41 -9.90 -3.16 6.33
N HIS A 42 -8.69 -3.52 6.76
CA HIS A 42 -7.64 -4.00 5.85
C HIS A 42 -8.00 -5.36 5.25
N ARG A 43 -8.59 -6.28 6.05
CA ARG A 43 -9.00 -7.61 5.57
C ARG A 43 -10.12 -7.52 4.53
N LYS A 44 -11.13 -6.71 4.80
CA LYS A 44 -12.25 -6.48 3.87
C LYS A 44 -11.75 -5.83 2.57
N LEU A 45 -10.88 -4.82 2.67
CA LEU A 45 -10.30 -4.16 1.50
C LEU A 45 -9.50 -5.15 0.64
N ALA A 46 -8.67 -5.99 1.26
CA ALA A 46 -7.90 -7.01 0.56
C ALA A 46 -8.80 -8.05 -0.14
N ALA A 47 -9.88 -8.49 0.51
CA ALA A 47 -10.84 -9.42 -0.07
C ALA A 47 -11.53 -8.84 -1.31
N VAL A 48 -12.09 -7.62 -1.18
CA VAL A 48 -12.74 -6.93 -2.31
C VAL A 48 -11.77 -6.67 -3.46
N ALA A 49 -10.54 -6.24 -3.15
CA ALA A 49 -9.53 -6.03 -4.16
C ALA A 49 -9.15 -7.34 -4.89
N SER A 50 -9.04 -8.46 -4.16
CA SER A 50 -8.77 -9.77 -4.74
C SER A 50 -9.88 -10.22 -5.71
N GLU A 51 -11.13 -9.96 -5.38
CA GLU A 51 -12.29 -10.25 -6.24
C GLU A 51 -12.26 -9.40 -7.51
N ILE A 52 -12.03 -8.09 -7.39
CA ILE A 52 -12.00 -7.16 -8.53
C ILE A 52 -10.85 -7.49 -9.49
N VAL A 53 -9.67 -7.79 -8.94
CA VAL A 53 -8.47 -8.06 -9.76
C VAL A 53 -8.41 -9.51 -10.24
N GLY A 54 -9.14 -10.43 -9.61
CA GLY A 54 -9.09 -11.86 -9.90
C GLY A 54 -7.78 -12.52 -9.46
N ALA A 55 -7.10 -11.95 -8.45
CA ALA A 55 -5.82 -12.45 -7.97
C ALA A 55 -5.68 -12.22 -6.45
N PRO A 56 -4.93 -13.07 -5.73
CA PRO A 56 -4.79 -12.94 -4.29
C PRO A 56 -4.11 -11.63 -3.88
N ALA A 57 -4.53 -11.07 -2.74
CA ALA A 57 -3.91 -9.90 -2.16
C ALA A 57 -2.74 -10.28 -1.22
N THR A 58 -1.61 -9.61 -1.39
CA THR A 58 -0.49 -9.62 -0.47
C THR A 58 -0.42 -8.27 0.23
N TYR A 59 -0.28 -8.28 1.55
CA TYR A 59 -0.02 -7.06 2.31
C TYR A 59 1.44 -6.63 2.13
N GLU A 60 1.69 -5.33 2.07
CA GLU A 60 3.05 -4.81 1.95
C GLU A 60 3.33 -3.79 3.04
N LEU A 61 4.37 -4.06 3.83
CA LEU A 61 4.89 -3.22 4.89
C LEU A 61 6.24 -2.63 4.47
N SER A 62 6.30 -1.33 4.23
CA SER A 62 7.56 -0.65 3.99
C SER A 62 8.30 -0.36 5.31
N VAL A 63 9.59 -0.75 5.40
CA VAL A 63 10.43 -0.42 6.58
C VAL A 63 10.83 1.05 6.60
N THR A 64 10.76 1.73 5.47
CA THR A 64 10.96 3.17 5.32
C THR A 64 9.68 3.83 4.85
N ASN A 65 9.41 5.05 5.31
CA ASN A 65 8.26 5.82 4.89
C ASN A 65 8.71 7.26 4.61
N VAL A 66 8.03 7.96 3.70
CA VAL A 66 8.34 9.35 3.34
C VAL A 66 8.19 10.28 4.56
N ASP A 67 7.14 10.06 5.36
CA ASP A 67 6.74 10.95 6.45
C ASP A 67 7.10 10.44 7.85
N LYS A 68 7.81 9.30 7.98
CA LYS A 68 8.05 8.66 9.29
C LYS A 68 9.47 8.12 9.39
N PRO A 69 10.04 8.07 10.60
CA PRO A 69 11.31 7.39 10.82
C PRO A 69 11.27 5.94 10.36
N ARG A 70 12.42 5.41 9.97
CA ARG A 70 12.58 4.00 9.64
C ARG A 70 12.12 3.13 10.82
N LEU A 71 11.40 2.06 10.52
CA LEU A 71 10.96 1.10 11.54
C LEU A 71 12.15 0.35 12.13
N SER A 72 12.14 0.15 13.45
CA SER A 72 13.06 -0.77 14.10
C SER A 72 12.74 -2.23 13.71
N GLU A 73 13.71 -3.12 13.84
CA GLU A 73 13.51 -4.55 13.55
C GLU A 73 12.37 -5.14 14.39
N ASP A 74 12.29 -4.79 15.67
CA ASP A 74 11.22 -5.25 16.57
C ASP A 74 9.85 -4.74 16.14
N ALA A 75 9.74 -3.48 15.72
CA ALA A 75 8.51 -2.94 15.20
C ALA A 75 8.04 -3.66 13.93
N VAL A 76 8.98 -4.01 13.04
CA VAL A 76 8.67 -4.82 11.84
C VAL A 76 8.21 -6.21 12.24
N ARG A 77 8.94 -6.90 13.12
CA ARG A 77 8.59 -8.25 13.61
C ARG A 77 7.19 -8.30 14.24
N ASN A 78 6.88 -7.33 15.10
CA ASN A 78 5.58 -7.24 15.76
C ASN A 78 4.44 -7.01 14.76
N ARG A 79 4.67 -6.23 13.70
CA ARG A 79 3.66 -6.02 12.65
C ARG A 79 3.49 -7.25 11.78
N VAL A 80 4.57 -7.91 11.38
CA VAL A 80 4.54 -9.15 10.59
C VAL A 80 3.84 -10.28 11.35
N ALA A 81 4.07 -10.39 12.67
CA ALA A 81 3.45 -11.42 13.49
C ALA A 81 1.91 -11.41 13.46
N GLN A 82 1.27 -10.26 13.18
CA GLN A 82 -0.19 -10.16 13.06
C GLN A 82 -0.74 -10.97 11.87
N PHE A 83 0.08 -11.30 10.87
CA PHE A 83 -0.32 -12.00 9.65
C PHE A 83 -0.09 -13.52 9.73
N ALA A 84 0.65 -14.00 10.73
CA ALA A 84 1.00 -15.40 10.86
C ALA A 84 -0.23 -16.32 10.86
N GLY A 85 -0.24 -17.33 10.00
CA GLY A 85 -1.36 -18.26 9.82
C GLY A 85 -2.59 -17.66 9.09
N LEU A 86 -2.56 -16.39 8.70
CA LEU A 86 -3.74 -15.66 8.20
C LEU A 86 -3.56 -15.13 6.77
N ALA A 87 -2.45 -14.48 6.47
CA ALA A 87 -2.24 -13.84 5.18
C ALA A 87 -0.75 -13.67 4.86
N ALA A 88 -0.43 -13.59 3.57
CA ALA A 88 0.93 -13.26 3.13
C ALA A 88 1.23 -11.77 3.36
N VAL A 89 2.42 -11.47 3.88
CA VAL A 89 2.92 -10.10 4.06
C VAL A 89 4.33 -9.95 3.51
N SER A 90 4.52 -9.01 2.62
CA SER A 90 5.83 -8.63 2.09
C SER A 90 6.37 -7.42 2.86
N VAL A 91 7.59 -7.54 3.36
CA VAL A 91 8.31 -6.41 3.95
C VAL A 91 9.29 -5.88 2.92
N SER A 92 9.22 -4.59 2.60
CA SER A 92 10.06 -3.96 1.59
C SER A 92 10.89 -2.80 2.12
N SER A 93 11.99 -2.49 1.43
CA SER A 93 12.78 -1.27 1.67
C SER A 93 12.28 -0.08 0.84
N ALA A 94 11.33 -0.30 -0.08
CA ALA A 94 10.81 0.72 -0.97
C ALA A 94 9.82 1.64 -0.26
N HIS A 95 10.03 2.95 -0.31
CA HIS A 95 9.14 3.95 0.28
C HIS A 95 8.26 4.66 -0.76
N LEU A 96 8.69 4.73 -2.01
CA LEU A 96 7.93 5.29 -3.12
C LEU A 96 7.26 4.20 -3.95
N PHE A 97 6.10 4.48 -4.52
CA PHE A 97 5.41 3.54 -5.41
C PHE A 97 6.22 3.24 -6.69
N SER A 98 7.04 4.18 -7.17
CA SER A 98 7.97 3.92 -8.27
C SER A 98 9.02 2.85 -7.93
N ASP A 99 9.47 2.78 -6.68
CA ASP A 99 10.39 1.74 -6.21
C ASP A 99 9.66 0.42 -5.93
N LYS A 100 8.46 0.50 -5.34
CA LYS A 100 7.58 -0.67 -5.14
C LYS A 100 7.23 -1.33 -6.47
N ALA A 101 6.96 -0.55 -7.53
CA ALA A 101 6.68 -1.06 -8.86
C ALA A 101 7.85 -1.88 -9.46
N ARG A 102 9.09 -1.56 -9.10
CA ARG A 102 10.27 -2.36 -9.48
C ARG A 102 10.35 -3.69 -8.73
N LEU A 103 9.91 -3.71 -7.47
CA LEU A 103 9.87 -4.93 -6.65
C LEU A 103 8.69 -5.84 -7.04
N PHE A 104 7.55 -5.25 -7.39
CA PHE A 104 6.29 -5.94 -7.69
C PHE A 104 5.78 -5.59 -9.10
N PRO A 105 6.54 -5.89 -10.17
CA PRO A 105 6.14 -5.52 -11.52
C PRO A 105 4.84 -6.23 -11.93
N GLY A 106 3.96 -5.51 -12.64
CA GLY A 106 2.67 -6.01 -13.11
C GLY A 106 1.57 -6.10 -12.05
N CYS A 107 1.83 -5.66 -10.82
CA CYS A 107 0.84 -5.71 -9.75
C CYS A 107 -0.20 -4.58 -9.84
N THR A 108 -1.32 -4.78 -9.15
CA THR A 108 -2.28 -3.73 -8.84
C THR A 108 -2.09 -3.28 -7.39
N PHE A 109 -1.62 -2.07 -7.18
CA PHE A 109 -1.55 -1.48 -5.85
C PHE A 109 -2.93 -1.07 -5.36
N VAL A 110 -3.29 -1.53 -4.16
CA VAL A 110 -4.55 -1.15 -3.50
C VAL A 110 -4.24 -0.05 -2.50
N ILE A 111 -4.83 1.11 -2.70
CA ILE A 111 -4.56 2.31 -1.91
C ILE A 111 -5.84 3.02 -1.50
N GLY A 112 -5.80 3.78 -0.41
CA GLY A 112 -6.87 4.68 -0.03
C GLY A 112 -6.80 6.02 -0.77
N TRP A 113 -7.90 6.73 -0.79
CA TRP A 113 -8.03 8.07 -1.40
C TRP A 113 -6.92 9.04 -0.95
N ASP A 114 -6.59 9.05 0.34
CA ASP A 114 -5.55 9.93 0.89
C ASP A 114 -4.15 9.64 0.33
N THR A 115 -3.85 8.38 0.06
CA THR A 115 -2.60 7.97 -0.60
C THR A 115 -2.65 8.33 -2.09
N MET A 116 -3.80 8.15 -2.74
CA MET A 116 -3.99 8.54 -4.12
C MET A 116 -3.80 10.05 -4.33
N ALA A 117 -4.39 10.89 -3.46
CA ALA A 117 -4.25 12.34 -3.52
C ALA A 117 -2.77 12.77 -3.44
N ARG A 118 -1.98 12.13 -2.56
CA ARG A 118 -0.53 12.39 -2.44
C ARG A 118 0.27 11.91 -3.65
N LEU A 119 -0.14 10.79 -4.24
CA LEU A 119 0.56 10.19 -5.38
C LEU A 119 0.58 11.10 -6.61
N VAL A 120 -0.44 11.95 -6.77
CA VAL A 120 -0.58 12.88 -7.90
C VAL A 120 -0.42 14.35 -7.49
N ASP A 121 0.10 14.61 -6.30
CA ASP A 121 0.39 15.96 -5.83
C ASP A 121 1.91 16.25 -5.94
N PRO A 122 2.31 17.23 -6.79
CA PRO A 122 3.72 17.62 -6.95
C PRO A 122 4.43 17.97 -5.64
N MET A 123 3.71 18.39 -4.60
CA MET A 123 4.29 18.73 -3.30
C MET A 123 5.05 17.55 -2.67
N TYR A 124 4.63 16.30 -2.94
CA TYR A 124 5.31 15.08 -2.49
C TYR A 124 6.53 14.71 -3.36
N TYR A 125 6.83 15.51 -4.38
CA TYR A 125 7.97 15.37 -5.30
C TYR A 125 8.88 16.60 -5.29
N GLY A 126 8.96 17.27 -4.12
CA GLY A 126 9.74 18.50 -3.98
C GLY A 126 9.12 19.73 -4.66
N GLY A 127 7.82 19.70 -4.92
CA GLY A 127 7.09 20.76 -5.62
C GLY A 127 7.28 20.72 -7.15
N ASP A 128 7.91 19.66 -7.68
CA ASP A 128 8.23 19.54 -9.11
C ASP A 128 7.25 18.60 -9.84
N PRO A 129 6.36 19.14 -10.72
CA PRO A 129 5.46 18.31 -11.52
C PRO A 129 6.17 17.33 -12.45
N VAL A 130 7.37 17.66 -12.93
CA VAL A 130 8.13 16.76 -13.82
C VAL A 130 8.58 15.51 -13.07
N SER A 131 9.06 15.66 -11.85
CA SER A 131 9.43 14.53 -10.98
C SER A 131 8.23 13.63 -10.69
N MET A 132 7.03 14.19 -10.47
CA MET A 132 5.79 13.42 -10.31
C MET A 132 5.47 12.62 -11.59
N ILE A 133 5.48 13.26 -12.76
CA ILE A 133 5.24 12.61 -14.06
C ILE A 133 6.23 11.47 -14.31
N LEU A 134 7.52 11.69 -14.01
CA LEU A 134 8.55 10.65 -14.13
C LEU A 134 8.28 9.46 -13.19
N ALA A 135 7.82 9.70 -11.97
CA ALA A 135 7.45 8.64 -11.04
C ALA A 135 6.26 7.82 -11.56
N LEU A 136 5.19 8.46 -12.03
CA LEU A 136 4.03 7.80 -12.63
C LEU A 136 4.43 7.01 -13.90
N SER A 137 5.29 7.59 -14.74
CA SER A 137 5.81 6.91 -15.94
C SER A 137 6.60 5.64 -15.60
N ARG A 138 7.41 5.67 -14.53
CA ARG A 138 8.15 4.49 -14.04
C ARG A 138 7.21 3.39 -13.54
N ILE A 139 6.14 3.76 -12.83
CA ILE A 139 5.13 2.82 -12.34
C ILE A 139 4.43 2.16 -13.54
N ARG A 140 4.02 2.94 -14.54
CA ARG A 140 3.41 2.46 -15.78
C ARG A 140 4.36 1.53 -16.56
N ALA A 141 5.62 1.91 -16.69
CA ALA A 141 6.63 1.12 -17.41
C ALA A 141 6.86 -0.26 -16.76
N ASN A 142 6.61 -0.40 -15.45
CA ASN A 142 6.61 -1.69 -14.76
C ASN A 142 5.26 -2.43 -14.86
N GLY A 143 4.30 -1.95 -15.65
CA GLY A 143 2.99 -2.59 -15.85
C GLY A 143 2.05 -2.50 -14.65
N CYS A 144 2.36 -1.65 -13.66
CA CYS A 144 1.57 -1.53 -12.45
C CYS A 144 0.36 -0.60 -12.64
N ARG A 145 -0.70 -0.88 -11.88
CA ARG A 145 -1.96 -0.12 -11.83
C ARG A 145 -2.34 0.16 -10.38
N PHE A 146 -3.39 0.95 -10.19
CA PHE A 146 -3.93 1.28 -8.87
C PHE A 146 -5.41 0.97 -8.80
N LEU A 147 -5.82 0.42 -7.66
CA LEU A 147 -7.19 0.25 -7.25
C LEU A 147 -7.42 1.13 -6.01
N VAL A 148 -8.30 2.11 -6.13
CA VAL A 148 -8.46 3.20 -5.15
C VAL A 148 -9.73 3.00 -4.35
N ALA A 149 -9.58 2.85 -3.03
CA ALA A 149 -10.70 2.82 -2.09
C ALA A 149 -11.05 4.24 -1.64
N GLY A 150 -12.34 4.56 -1.66
CA GLY A 150 -12.85 5.79 -1.08
C GLY A 150 -12.66 5.82 0.44
N ARG A 151 -12.69 7.03 1.02
CA ARG A 151 -12.48 7.24 2.46
C ARG A 151 -13.24 8.45 2.98
N LEU A 152 -13.73 8.36 4.21
CA LEU A 152 -14.26 9.50 4.93
C LEU A 152 -13.12 10.49 5.26
N HIS A 153 -13.24 11.72 4.79
CA HIS A 153 -12.33 12.84 5.08
C HIS A 153 -13.13 14.00 5.65
N GLY A 154 -13.00 14.27 6.94
CA GLY A 154 -13.93 15.15 7.65
C GLY A 154 -15.34 14.55 7.65
N SER A 155 -16.31 15.28 7.10
CA SER A 155 -17.71 14.84 6.94
C SER A 155 -18.03 14.29 5.55
N GLU A 156 -17.09 14.31 4.60
CA GLU A 156 -17.31 13.93 3.20
C GLU A 156 -16.62 12.60 2.86
N PHE A 157 -17.33 11.74 2.14
CA PHE A 157 -16.74 10.53 1.59
C PHE A 157 -16.05 10.88 0.27
N LYS A 158 -14.74 10.76 0.24
CA LYS A 158 -13.89 11.07 -0.91
C LYS A 158 -13.55 9.82 -1.70
N THR A 159 -13.58 9.93 -3.03
CA THR A 159 -13.34 8.85 -3.98
C THR A 159 -12.30 9.25 -5.02
N LEU A 160 -12.00 8.36 -5.96
CA LEU A 160 -11.10 8.67 -7.09
C LEU A 160 -11.58 9.89 -7.89
N ALA A 161 -12.90 10.12 -8.00
CA ALA A 161 -13.48 11.27 -8.71
C ALA A 161 -13.12 12.62 -8.08
N ASP A 162 -12.75 12.64 -6.80
CA ASP A 162 -12.32 13.86 -6.09
C ASP A 162 -10.82 14.18 -6.30
N VAL A 163 -10.11 13.41 -7.12
CA VAL A 163 -8.66 13.58 -7.36
C VAL A 163 -8.41 13.95 -8.81
N SER A 164 -7.69 15.05 -9.03
CA SER A 164 -7.27 15.46 -10.39
C SER A 164 -6.07 14.61 -10.84
N VAL A 165 -6.33 13.58 -11.62
CA VAL A 165 -5.30 12.74 -12.23
C VAL A 165 -4.90 13.34 -13.59
N PRO A 166 -3.59 13.44 -13.91
CA PRO A 166 -3.19 13.84 -15.25
C PRO A 166 -3.74 12.85 -16.30
N ASP A 167 -4.39 13.36 -17.35
CA ASP A 167 -5.09 12.56 -18.38
C ASP A 167 -4.25 11.43 -18.95
N ALA A 168 -2.96 11.69 -19.15
CA ALA A 168 -2.01 10.69 -19.66
C ALA A 168 -1.88 9.45 -18.77
N PHE A 169 -2.33 9.48 -17.51
CA PHE A 169 -2.23 8.39 -16.54
C PHE A 169 -3.58 7.90 -16.01
N ALA A 170 -4.70 8.48 -16.47
CA ALA A 170 -6.03 8.17 -15.97
C ALA A 170 -6.35 6.66 -16.04
N ASP A 171 -5.91 5.98 -17.09
CA ASP A 171 -6.10 4.54 -17.30
C ASP A 171 -5.36 3.64 -16.32
N MET A 172 -4.43 4.18 -15.53
CA MET A 172 -3.73 3.43 -14.47
C MET A 172 -4.57 3.26 -13.20
N PHE A 173 -5.65 4.03 -13.04
CA PHE A 173 -6.43 4.12 -11.81
C PHE A 173 -7.84 3.60 -12.03
N SER A 174 -8.30 2.75 -11.11
CA SER A 174 -9.68 2.27 -11.05
C SER A 174 -10.21 2.46 -9.63
N GLU A 175 -11.49 2.75 -9.50
CA GLU A 175 -12.15 2.94 -8.23
C GLU A 175 -12.71 1.62 -7.68
N ILE A 176 -12.62 1.42 -6.37
CA ILE A 176 -13.45 0.44 -5.66
C ILE A 176 -14.78 1.13 -5.35
N PRO A 177 -15.92 0.65 -5.89
CA PRO A 177 -17.22 1.24 -5.60
C PRO A 177 -17.51 1.29 -4.09
N GLU A 178 -18.12 2.37 -3.60
CA GLU A 178 -18.50 2.49 -2.18
C GLU A 178 -19.42 1.34 -1.73
N SER A 179 -20.28 0.85 -2.63
CA SER A 179 -21.15 -0.30 -2.39
C SER A 179 -20.39 -1.61 -2.16
N ALA A 180 -19.18 -1.76 -2.70
CA ALA A 180 -18.34 -2.93 -2.51
C ALA A 180 -17.44 -2.81 -1.27
N PHE A 181 -16.98 -1.59 -0.97
CA PHE A 181 -16.13 -1.35 0.19
C PHE A 181 -16.34 0.04 0.77
N ARG A 182 -16.74 0.08 2.03
CA ARG A 182 -16.68 1.25 2.90
C ARG A 182 -16.20 0.84 4.29
N ALA A 183 -15.17 1.49 4.80
CA ALA A 183 -14.69 1.29 6.15
C ALA A 183 -14.32 2.64 6.79
N ASP A 184 -15.07 3.02 7.82
CA ASP A 184 -14.84 4.24 8.59
C ASP A 184 -13.85 3.99 9.76
N ILE A 185 -13.05 2.90 9.67
CA ILE A 185 -12.07 2.48 10.67
C ILE A 185 -10.66 2.83 10.15
N SER A 186 -9.83 3.39 11.02
CA SER A 186 -8.41 3.63 10.74
C SER A 186 -7.52 3.16 11.88
N SER A 187 -6.29 2.69 11.56
CA SER A 187 -5.30 2.34 12.58
C SER A 187 -5.01 3.50 13.54
N THR A 188 -5.08 4.74 13.06
CA THR A 188 -4.91 5.94 13.90
C THR A 188 -6.05 6.09 14.90
N GLY A 189 -7.30 5.93 14.47
CA GLY A 189 -8.47 5.98 15.36
C GLY A 189 -8.42 4.87 16.41
N LEU A 190 -8.02 3.65 16.02
CA LEU A 190 -7.87 2.54 16.96
C LEU A 190 -6.80 2.82 18.03
N ARG A 191 -5.63 3.35 17.64
CA ARG A 191 -4.58 3.72 18.61
C ARG A 191 -5.02 4.83 19.57
N GLN A 192 -5.81 5.79 19.09
CA GLN A 192 -6.35 6.85 19.95
C GLN A 192 -7.35 6.31 20.96
N ALA A 193 -8.24 5.42 20.54
CA ALA A 193 -9.19 4.77 21.42
C ALA A 193 -8.49 3.93 22.52
N THR A 194 -7.42 3.20 22.17
CA THR A 194 -6.65 2.39 23.15
C THR A 194 -5.86 3.23 24.15
N LYS A 195 -5.48 4.48 23.82
CA LYS A 195 -4.77 5.38 24.75
C LYS A 195 -5.70 6.14 25.69
N ALA A 196 -7.00 6.12 25.45
CA ALA A 196 -8.00 6.81 26.26
C ALA A 196 -8.60 5.93 27.38
N ILE A 197 -8.15 4.68 27.48
CA ILE A 197 -8.48 3.70 28.53
C ILE A 197 -7.28 3.55 29.46
#